data_8b93e3878d426ca84f11bc1767b96d3e
#
_entry.id   8b93e3878d426ca84f11bc1767b96d3e
#
_cell.length_a   1.000
_cell.length_b   1.000
_cell.length_c   1.000
_cell.angle_alpha   90.00
_cell.angle_beta   90.00
_cell.angle_gamma   90.00
#
_symmetry.space_group_name_H-M   'P 1'
#
loop_
_entity.id
_entity.type
_entity.pdbx_description
1 polymer ?
#
loop_
_entity_poly.entity_id
_entity_poly.type
_entity_poly.pdbx_seq_one_letter_code
_entity_poly.pdbx_strand_id
1 'polypeptide(L)'
;MAIGIRIKLAGVTQEQYDTAHAHINPDRSVPKGMLYHASGPIEGGWGVIDFWESRADFEAFQESNIQPGIAASGIQMQGPPDIKEFPVHETIP
;
A
#
# COMPACT_ATOMS: atom_id res chain seq x y z
N MET A 1 -5.77 14.25 -10.88
CA MET A 1 -4.97 14.89 -9.85
C MET A 1 -4.25 13.82 -9.04
N ALA A 2 -2.95 13.98 -8.87
CA ALA A 2 -2.17 13.03 -8.09
C ALA A 2 -2.54 13.10 -6.62
N ILE A 3 -2.46 11.95 -5.94
CA ILE A 3 -2.74 11.84 -4.51
C ILE A 3 -1.57 11.20 -3.78
N GLY A 4 -1.38 11.59 -2.54
CA GLY A 4 -0.46 10.94 -1.61
C GLY A 4 -1.25 10.14 -0.59
N ILE A 5 -0.78 8.94 -0.29
CA ILE A 5 -1.48 8.03 0.62
C ILE A 5 -0.51 7.53 1.69
N ARG A 6 -0.93 7.61 2.94
CA ARG A 6 -0.22 7.02 4.07
C ARG A 6 -1.06 5.89 4.62
N ILE A 7 -0.45 4.73 4.76
CA ILE A 7 -1.11 3.53 5.27
C ILE A 7 -0.37 3.04 6.52
N LYS A 8 -1.09 2.83 7.61
CA LYS A 8 -0.57 2.19 8.81
C LYS A 8 -1.20 0.83 8.98
N LEU A 9 -0.35 -0.18 9.16
CA LEU A 9 -0.76 -1.57 9.32
C LEU A 9 -0.38 -2.01 10.75
N ALA A 10 -1.34 -1.89 11.67
CA ALA A 10 -1.10 -2.21 13.08
C ALA A 10 -0.72 -3.67 13.28
N GLY A 11 0.36 -3.90 14.02
CA GLY A 11 0.81 -5.25 14.37
C GLY A 11 1.45 -6.03 13.23
N VAL A 12 1.56 -5.46 12.03
CA VAL A 12 2.18 -6.15 10.89
C VAL A 12 3.69 -6.07 11.01
N THR A 13 4.35 -7.23 10.85
CA THR A 13 5.80 -7.36 10.86
C THR A 13 6.34 -7.28 9.44
N GLN A 14 7.65 -7.13 9.32
CA GLN A 14 8.30 -7.19 8.01
C GLN A 14 8.01 -8.50 7.29
N GLU A 15 8.09 -9.62 8.01
CA GLU A 15 7.83 -10.94 7.43
C GLU A 15 6.40 -11.04 6.88
N GLN A 16 5.41 -10.56 7.65
CA GLN A 16 4.02 -10.55 7.21
C GLN A 16 3.83 -9.64 6.00
N TYR A 17 4.46 -8.46 6.02
CA TYR A 17 4.37 -7.55 4.90
C TYR A 17 4.97 -8.17 3.62
N ASP A 18 6.16 -8.77 3.74
CA ASP A 18 6.81 -9.40 2.59
C ASP A 18 5.98 -10.54 2.04
N THR A 19 5.37 -11.35 2.91
CA THR A 19 4.50 -12.44 2.49
C THR A 19 3.28 -11.90 1.73
N ALA A 20 2.62 -10.89 2.27
CA ALA A 20 1.46 -10.28 1.60
C ALA A 20 1.86 -9.65 0.27
N HIS A 21 2.97 -8.92 0.26
CA HIS A 21 3.44 -8.20 -0.93
C HIS A 21 3.79 -9.16 -2.08
N ALA A 22 4.30 -10.33 -1.77
CA ALA A 22 4.58 -11.36 -2.78
C ALA A 22 3.32 -11.84 -3.49
N HIS A 23 2.16 -11.78 -2.80
CA HIS A 23 0.87 -12.11 -3.42
C HIS A 23 0.22 -10.91 -4.10
N ILE A 24 0.49 -9.70 -3.59
CA ILE A 24 -0.08 -8.46 -4.15
C ILE A 24 0.59 -8.10 -5.47
N ASN A 25 1.90 -8.22 -5.53
CA ASN A 25 2.68 -7.81 -6.70
C ASN A 25 3.79 -8.82 -6.98
N PRO A 26 3.42 -10.05 -7.39
CA PRO A 26 4.41 -11.12 -7.57
C PRO A 26 5.45 -10.81 -8.64
N ASP A 27 5.09 -10.05 -9.65
CA ASP A 27 5.98 -9.71 -10.75
C ASP A 27 6.89 -8.52 -10.42
N ARG A 28 6.67 -7.87 -9.28
CA ARG A 28 7.39 -6.66 -8.88
C ARG A 28 7.34 -5.58 -9.97
N SER A 29 6.24 -5.53 -10.69
CA SER A 29 6.00 -4.52 -11.72
C SER A 29 5.43 -3.24 -11.09
N VAL A 30 5.54 -2.13 -11.81
CA VAL A 30 4.93 -0.87 -11.36
C VAL A 30 3.45 -0.89 -11.76
N PRO A 31 2.52 -0.84 -10.79
CA PRO A 31 1.10 -0.79 -11.13
C PRO A 31 0.76 0.47 -11.90
N LYS A 32 -0.29 0.39 -12.73
CA LYS A 32 -0.76 1.55 -13.48
C LYS A 32 -1.06 2.71 -12.52
N GLY A 33 -0.45 3.85 -12.79
CA GLY A 33 -0.69 5.07 -12.03
C GLY A 33 0.14 5.22 -10.77
N MET A 34 0.90 4.21 -10.36
CA MET A 34 1.77 4.35 -9.19
C MET A 34 2.99 5.19 -9.56
N LEU A 35 3.19 6.28 -8.82
CA LEU A 35 4.32 7.18 -9.01
C LEU A 35 5.47 6.87 -8.06
N TYR A 36 5.16 6.42 -6.85
CA TYR A 36 6.16 6.15 -5.83
C TYR A 36 5.57 5.26 -4.75
N HIS A 37 6.39 4.37 -4.21
CA HIS A 37 6.02 3.48 -3.12
C HIS A 37 7.22 3.30 -2.20
N ALA A 38 6.99 3.45 -0.91
CA ALA A 38 7.99 3.16 0.11
C ALA A 38 7.31 2.54 1.32
N SER A 39 8.01 1.64 1.99
CA SER A 39 7.48 1.01 3.20
C SER A 39 8.60 0.75 4.20
N GLY A 40 8.22 0.64 5.47
CA GLY A 40 9.17 0.37 6.53
C GLY A 40 8.50 0.20 7.88
N PRO A 41 9.25 -0.21 8.90
CA PRO A 41 8.71 -0.38 10.23
C PRO A 41 8.35 0.97 10.86
N ILE A 42 7.24 0.98 11.58
CA ILE A 42 6.81 2.11 12.40
C ILE A 42 6.53 1.60 13.80
N GLU A 43 6.34 2.52 14.74
CA GLU A 43 5.95 2.12 16.07
C GLU A 43 4.61 1.40 16.02
N GLY A 44 4.58 0.16 16.51
CA GLY A 44 3.38 -0.65 16.57
C GLY A 44 2.98 -1.36 15.29
N GLY A 45 3.82 -1.36 14.25
CA GLY A 45 3.47 -2.07 13.02
C GLY A 45 4.33 -1.72 11.82
N TRP A 46 3.69 -1.57 10.68
CA TRP A 46 4.33 -1.33 9.39
C TRP A 46 3.68 -0.15 8.68
N GLY A 47 4.49 0.71 8.09
CA GLY A 47 4.01 1.90 7.39
C GLY A 47 4.28 1.83 5.89
N VAL A 48 3.37 2.41 5.11
CA VAL A 48 3.49 2.51 3.66
C VAL A 48 3.17 3.94 3.25
N ILE A 49 3.94 4.46 2.29
CA ILE A 49 3.65 5.74 1.65
C ILE A 49 3.62 5.51 0.15
N ASP A 50 2.53 5.92 -0.48
CA ASP A 50 2.34 5.82 -1.91
C ASP A 50 1.98 7.16 -2.51
N PHE A 51 2.42 7.38 -3.76
CA PHE A 51 1.90 8.46 -4.60
C PHE A 51 1.33 7.85 -5.86
N TRP A 52 0.13 8.27 -6.23
CA TRP A 52 -0.62 7.76 -7.38
C TRP A 52 -1.07 8.91 -8.28
N GLU A 53 -1.17 8.66 -9.58
CA GLU A 53 -1.67 9.66 -10.53
C GLU A 53 -3.10 10.04 -10.25
N SER A 54 -3.91 9.09 -9.74
CA SER A 54 -5.31 9.35 -9.40
C SER A 54 -5.79 8.37 -8.33
N ARG A 55 -6.86 8.77 -7.64
CA ARG A 55 -7.54 7.87 -6.71
C ARG A 55 -8.08 6.63 -7.42
N ALA A 56 -8.59 6.80 -8.64
CA ALA A 56 -9.15 5.68 -9.40
C ALA A 56 -8.10 4.60 -9.67
N ASP A 57 -6.86 4.99 -9.96
CA ASP A 57 -5.77 4.02 -10.17
C ASP A 57 -5.46 3.26 -8.88
N PHE A 58 -5.42 3.96 -7.74
CA PHE A 58 -5.21 3.30 -6.45
C PHE A 58 -6.35 2.33 -6.14
N GLU A 59 -7.60 2.75 -6.30
CA GLU A 59 -8.75 1.90 -6.04
C GLU A 59 -8.77 0.66 -6.93
N ALA A 60 -8.42 0.81 -8.20
CA ALA A 60 -8.33 -0.31 -9.12
C ALA A 60 -7.30 -1.33 -8.66
N PHE A 61 -6.13 -0.87 -8.23
CA PHE A 61 -5.08 -1.76 -7.72
C PHE A 61 -5.50 -2.41 -6.40
N GLN A 62 -6.18 -1.67 -5.54
CA GLN A 62 -6.68 -2.19 -4.28
C GLN A 62 -7.64 -3.35 -4.51
N GLU A 63 -8.58 -3.20 -5.43
CA GLU A 63 -9.55 -4.25 -5.74
C GLU A 63 -8.92 -5.44 -6.45
N SER A 64 -8.05 -5.19 -7.43
CA SER A 64 -7.52 -6.26 -8.27
C SER A 64 -6.35 -7.01 -7.64
N ASN A 65 -5.58 -6.35 -6.79
CA ASN A 65 -4.32 -6.91 -6.28
C ASN A 65 -4.21 -6.91 -4.75
N ILE A 66 -4.45 -5.78 -4.10
CA ILE A 66 -4.19 -5.67 -2.66
C ILE A 66 -5.12 -6.57 -1.84
N GLN A 67 -6.43 -6.44 -2.05
CA GLN A 67 -7.40 -7.23 -1.29
C GLN A 67 -7.26 -8.72 -1.55
N PRO A 68 -7.21 -9.17 -2.82
CA PRO A 68 -7.01 -10.61 -3.09
C PRO A 68 -5.66 -11.12 -2.60
N GLY A 69 -4.61 -10.31 -2.70
CA GLY A 69 -3.27 -10.69 -2.26
C GLY A 69 -3.19 -10.89 -0.76
N ILE A 70 -3.79 -10.01 0.01
CA ILE A 70 -3.85 -10.15 1.47
C ILE A 70 -4.61 -11.42 1.84
N ALA A 71 -5.76 -11.65 1.20
CA ALA A 71 -6.55 -12.85 1.46
C ALA A 71 -5.77 -14.12 1.13
N ALA A 72 -5.07 -14.14 0.00
CA ALA A 72 -4.28 -15.30 -0.42
C ALA A 72 -3.08 -15.55 0.46
N SER A 73 -2.50 -14.49 1.06
CA SER A 73 -1.30 -14.60 1.91
C SER A 73 -1.59 -15.28 3.25
N GLY A 74 -2.85 -15.23 3.71
CA GLY A 74 -3.24 -15.80 4.99
C GLY A 74 -2.75 -15.03 6.21
N ILE A 75 -2.19 -13.83 6.03
CA ILE A 75 -1.74 -13.05 7.19
C ILE A 75 -2.93 -12.57 8.02
N GLN A 76 -2.71 -12.43 9.33
CA GLN A 76 -3.72 -11.93 10.26
C GLN A 76 -3.41 -10.48 10.57
N MET A 77 -4.36 -9.59 10.26
CA MET A 77 -4.23 -8.18 10.61
C MET A 77 -5.00 -7.87 11.88
N GLN A 78 -4.48 -6.93 12.68
CA GLN A 78 -5.10 -6.55 13.94
C GLN A 78 -6.31 -5.63 13.76
N GLY A 79 -6.64 -5.29 12.55
CA GLY A 79 -7.77 -4.43 12.22
C GLY A 79 -7.64 -3.90 10.81
N PRO A 80 -8.58 -3.06 10.35
CA PRO A 80 -8.48 -2.47 9.04
C PRO A 80 -7.28 -1.53 8.95
N PRO A 81 -6.66 -1.37 7.76
CA PRO A 81 -5.58 -0.40 7.58
C PRO A 81 -6.05 1.02 7.88
N ASP A 82 -5.18 1.80 8.52
CA ASP A 82 -5.43 3.23 8.73
C ASP A 82 -4.89 3.97 7.50
N ILE A 83 -5.80 4.39 6.62
CA ILE A 83 -5.45 5.02 5.36
C ILE A 83 -5.83 6.50 5.42
N LYS A 84 -4.84 7.37 5.21
CA LYS A 84 -5.04 8.80 5.07
C LYS A 84 -4.54 9.25 3.71
N GLU A 85 -5.23 10.18 3.08
CA GLU A 85 -4.83 10.68 1.78
C GLU A 85 -4.94 12.20 1.69
N PHE A 86 -4.20 12.75 0.75
CA PHE A 86 -4.25 14.18 0.45
C PHE A 86 -4.02 14.39 -1.06
N PRO A 87 -4.63 15.42 -1.64
CA PRO A 87 -4.30 15.79 -3.02
C PRO A 87 -2.90 16.39 -3.05
N VAL A 88 -2.11 15.99 -4.05
CA VAL A 88 -0.77 16.52 -4.19
C VAL A 88 -0.84 17.92 -4.80
N HIS A 89 -0.32 18.91 -4.07
CA HIS A 89 -0.23 20.27 -4.55
C HIS A 89 1.10 20.52 -5.26
N GLU A 90 2.17 19.94 -4.72
CA GLU A 90 3.52 20.22 -5.19
C GLU A 90 4.42 19.02 -4.90
N THR A 91 5.35 18.74 -5.81
CA THR A 91 6.42 17.77 -5.55
C THR A 91 7.77 18.45 -5.77
N ILE A 92 8.73 18.11 -4.93
CA ILE A 92 10.13 18.52 -5.08
C ILE A 92 10.92 17.21 -5.09
N PRO A 93 11.44 16.79 -6.24
CA PRO A 93 12.13 15.50 -6.36
C PRO A 93 13.46 15.46 -5.63
#